data_4dbe55a38b1f01fef356c8d4ddefc784
#
_entry.id   4dbe55a38b1f01fef356c8d4ddefc784
#
_cell.length_a   1.000
_cell.length_b   1.000
_cell.length_c   1.000
_cell.angle_alpha   90.00
_cell.angle_beta   90.00
_cell.angle_gamma   90.00
#
_symmetry.space_group_name_H-M   'P 1'
#
loop_
_entity.id
_entity.type
_entity.pdbx_description
1 polymer ?
#
loop_
_entity_poly.entity_id
_entity_poly.type
_entity_poly.pdbx_seq_one_letter_code
_entity_poly.pdbx_strand_id
1 'polypeptide(L)'
;MAEAPAPPPLLLRWQGVLPAKEQQRRRLSWLASILVMVLLAGLPFLTRTGLGLVVLACGALWILWSSVSQPQRIGAISAWVLVFLGIAVLATGFSPVPAAAAKGLIKLLSYLGVYALMRQLLAERPEWWDRLVAAMLGGEMLTSVMALRQLYGPTEELARWADPNSVAAGTIRIYGPLGNPNLLAGYLVPILPLALIALIRWRSWGSRCYAAVALVLGATATLFSYSRGGWLGMLAALGVLVLLLVLRAIRSWPKLWRRLFPIALLVLAGVALAIAVTQVDPIRTRVASLLAGRCDSSNNFRINVWLAAVEMIQDRPWLGIGPGNAAFNAIYPLYQQPKFNALSAYSVPLELLVETGIPGLIAALGLAGASLRNGLRALRSTADLALPWLGCLAAIAGLLIQGATDTIFFRPEVQSIGWFCLATLSQAHQATQTDP
;
A
#
# COMPACT_ATOMS: atom_id res chain seq x y z
N MET A 1 5.16 65.59 12.10
CA MET A 1 5.23 64.15 11.90
C MET A 1 6.23 63.60 12.92
N ALA A 2 5.72 62.94 13.96
CA ALA A 2 6.57 62.38 15.02
C ALA A 2 7.06 61.00 14.56
N GLU A 3 8.40 60.82 14.49
CA GLU A 3 9.02 59.50 14.20
C GLU A 3 8.61 58.50 15.29
N ALA A 4 8.13 57.33 14.85
CA ALA A 4 7.82 56.22 15.77
C ALA A 4 9.12 55.73 16.45
N PRO A 5 9.13 55.51 17.78
CA PRO A 5 10.32 55.08 18.49
C PRO A 5 10.82 53.72 17.97
N ALA A 6 12.15 53.61 17.81
CA ALA A 6 12.82 52.38 17.39
C ALA A 6 12.46 51.21 18.36
N PRO A 7 12.18 50.01 17.86
CA PRO A 7 11.82 48.89 18.70
C PRO A 7 12.96 48.49 19.64
N PRO A 8 12.68 48.02 20.87
CA PRO A 8 13.71 47.70 21.84
C PRO A 8 14.63 46.57 21.37
N PRO A 9 15.91 46.57 21.73
CA PRO A 9 16.93 45.63 21.20
C PRO A 9 16.68 44.15 21.46
N LEU A 10 15.78 43.83 22.42
CA LEU A 10 15.33 42.45 22.65
C LEU A 10 14.46 41.88 21.53
N LEU A 11 13.65 42.70 20.85
CA LEU A 11 12.81 42.27 19.72
C LEU A 11 13.63 41.93 18.50
N LEU A 12 14.74 42.61 18.26
CA LEU A 12 15.69 42.33 17.17
C LEU A 12 16.40 40.98 17.36
N ARG A 13 16.63 40.56 18.61
CA ARG A 13 17.26 39.27 18.92
C ARG A 13 16.30 38.08 18.65
N TRP A 14 14.99 38.26 18.85
CA TRP A 14 13.97 37.27 18.54
C TRP A 14 13.71 37.14 17.03
N GLN A 15 13.80 38.22 16.27
CA GLN A 15 13.69 38.20 14.81
C GLN A 15 14.82 37.42 14.12
N GLY A 16 16.01 37.33 14.75
CA GLY A 16 17.13 36.53 14.23
C GLY A 16 17.01 35.01 14.49
N VAL A 17 16.27 34.58 15.52
CA VAL A 17 16.11 33.15 15.87
C VAL A 17 15.00 32.50 15.05
N LEU A 18 13.92 33.19 14.78
CA LEU A 18 12.81 32.69 13.96
C LEU A 18 13.23 32.33 12.52
N PRO A 19 13.98 33.19 11.78
CA PRO A 19 14.43 32.84 10.43
C PRO A 19 15.41 31.67 10.41
N ALA A 20 16.25 31.47 11.43
CA ALA A 20 17.16 30.32 11.47
C ALA A 20 16.43 28.98 11.62
N LYS A 21 15.43 28.90 12.51
CA LYS A 21 14.57 27.69 12.66
C LYS A 21 13.75 27.42 11.40
N GLU A 22 13.20 28.45 10.79
CA GLU A 22 12.43 28.30 9.53
C GLU A 22 13.32 27.83 8.39
N GLN A 23 14.56 28.34 8.27
CA GLN A 23 15.53 27.88 7.29
C GLN A 23 15.92 26.42 7.51
N GLN A 24 16.14 26.01 8.76
CA GLN A 24 16.41 24.62 9.13
C GLN A 24 15.22 23.71 8.77
N ARG A 25 13.99 24.11 9.11
CA ARG A 25 12.77 23.39 8.76
C ARG A 25 12.61 23.20 7.26
N ARG A 26 12.88 24.24 6.45
CA ARG A 26 12.86 24.18 4.98
C ARG A 26 13.91 23.20 4.43
N ARG A 27 15.13 23.21 4.97
CA ARG A 27 16.19 22.26 4.58
C ARG A 27 15.78 20.83 4.88
N LEU A 28 15.27 20.54 6.10
CA LEU A 28 14.83 19.21 6.49
C LEU A 28 13.65 18.74 5.65
N SER A 29 12.68 19.59 5.33
CA SER A 29 11.56 19.25 4.46
C SER A 29 12.00 18.91 3.04
N TRP A 30 13.01 19.61 2.51
CA TRP A 30 13.58 19.32 1.20
C TRP A 30 14.35 17.99 1.18
N LEU A 31 15.17 17.73 2.20
CA LEU A 31 15.85 16.44 2.38
C LEU A 31 14.84 15.27 2.51
N ALA A 32 13.77 15.47 3.28
CA ALA A 32 12.68 14.51 3.42
C ALA A 32 12.03 14.21 2.07
N SER A 33 11.79 15.24 1.25
CA SER A 33 11.20 15.08 -0.08
C SER A 33 12.06 14.21 -0.99
N ILE A 34 13.38 14.48 -1.03
CA ILE A 34 14.33 13.70 -1.84
C ILE A 34 14.41 12.27 -1.32
N LEU A 35 14.54 12.08 0.00
CA LEU A 35 14.67 10.76 0.59
C LEU A 35 13.43 9.88 0.31
N VAL A 36 12.22 10.45 0.42
CA VAL A 36 10.98 9.76 0.09
C VAL A 36 10.86 9.50 -1.42
N MET A 37 11.30 10.42 -2.29
CA MET A 37 11.36 10.18 -3.73
C MET A 37 12.30 9.01 -4.07
N VAL A 38 13.51 9.00 -3.49
CA VAL A 38 14.48 7.92 -3.68
C VAL A 38 13.93 6.58 -3.18
N LEU A 39 13.24 6.59 -2.02
CA LEU A 39 12.57 5.41 -1.51
C LEU A 39 11.54 4.89 -2.53
N LEU A 40 10.56 5.74 -2.91
CA LEU A 40 9.43 5.33 -3.75
C LEU A 40 9.83 4.91 -5.16
N ALA A 41 10.78 5.60 -5.79
CA ALA A 41 11.31 5.24 -7.10
C ALA A 41 12.21 4.01 -7.04
N GLY A 42 12.98 3.86 -5.96
CA GLY A 42 13.99 2.81 -5.79
C GLY A 42 13.47 1.49 -5.24
N LEU A 43 12.21 1.42 -4.76
CA LEU A 43 11.64 0.22 -4.12
C LEU A 43 11.99 -1.10 -4.82
N PRO A 44 11.83 -1.25 -6.15
CA PRO A 44 12.10 -2.50 -6.84
C PRO A 44 13.58 -2.80 -7.08
N PHE A 45 14.46 -1.81 -6.92
CA PHE A 45 15.88 -1.87 -7.33
C PHE A 45 16.85 -1.86 -6.16
N LEU A 46 16.41 -1.36 -5.00
CA LEU A 46 17.24 -1.30 -3.81
C LEU A 46 17.52 -2.70 -3.26
N THR A 47 18.77 -2.96 -2.93
CA THR A 47 19.14 -4.16 -2.18
C THR A 47 18.47 -4.16 -0.80
N ARG A 48 18.33 -5.30 -0.17
CA ARG A 48 17.73 -5.41 1.18
C ARG A 48 18.42 -4.50 2.20
N THR A 49 19.75 -4.43 2.14
CA THR A 49 20.55 -3.54 3.02
C THR A 49 20.32 -2.07 2.67
N GLY A 50 20.38 -1.72 1.38
CA GLY A 50 20.13 -0.34 0.92
C GLY A 50 18.73 0.16 1.30
N LEU A 51 17.70 -0.68 1.10
CA LEU A 51 16.35 -0.35 1.50
C LEU A 51 16.21 -0.17 3.02
N GLY A 52 16.84 -1.06 3.81
CA GLY A 52 16.89 -0.92 5.27
C GLY A 52 17.53 0.39 5.72
N LEU A 53 18.64 0.80 5.11
CA LEU A 53 19.30 2.07 5.41
C LEU A 53 18.42 3.28 5.05
N VAL A 54 17.74 3.26 3.90
CA VAL A 54 16.82 4.34 3.49
C VAL A 54 15.63 4.43 4.45
N VAL A 55 15.07 3.30 4.86
CA VAL A 55 13.95 3.25 5.83
C VAL A 55 14.38 3.81 7.19
N LEU A 56 15.56 3.43 7.70
CA LEU A 56 16.12 3.97 8.95
C LEU A 56 16.41 5.47 8.84
N ALA A 57 16.97 5.91 7.70
CA ALA A 57 17.20 7.33 7.44
C ALA A 57 15.89 8.14 7.44
N CYS A 58 14.78 7.57 6.90
CA CYS A 58 13.46 8.20 6.99
C CYS A 58 13.02 8.42 8.44
N GLY A 59 13.16 7.40 9.29
CA GLY A 59 12.83 7.50 10.72
C GLY A 59 13.70 8.53 11.45
N ALA A 60 15.01 8.50 11.23
CA ALA A 60 15.94 9.46 11.83
C ALA A 60 15.64 10.92 11.39
N LEU A 61 15.39 11.12 10.09
CA LEU A 61 15.05 12.43 9.56
C LEU A 61 13.71 12.92 10.10
N TRP A 62 12.72 12.05 10.29
CA TRP A 62 11.46 12.41 10.92
C TRP A 62 11.67 12.90 12.36
N ILE A 63 12.48 12.21 13.17
CA ILE A 63 12.80 12.61 14.55
C ILE A 63 13.44 14.00 14.55
N LEU A 64 14.45 14.22 13.70
CA LEU A 64 15.14 15.51 13.57
C LEU A 64 14.19 16.62 13.10
N TRP A 65 13.32 16.33 12.16
CA TRP A 65 12.38 17.34 11.67
C TRP A 65 11.28 17.66 12.68
N SER A 66 10.80 16.66 13.40
CA SER A 66 9.79 16.84 14.46
C SER A 66 10.27 17.70 15.61
N SER A 67 11.59 17.71 15.91
CA SER A 67 12.18 18.55 16.96
C SER A 67 12.14 20.06 16.67
N VAL A 68 12.02 20.45 15.40
CA VAL A 68 11.97 21.85 14.95
C VAL A 68 10.62 22.27 14.37
N SER A 69 9.68 21.32 14.22
CA SER A 69 8.34 21.54 13.68
C SER A 69 7.30 21.57 14.80
N GLN A 70 6.14 22.15 14.50
CA GLN A 70 5.01 22.08 15.43
C GLN A 70 4.39 20.68 15.48
N PRO A 71 3.91 20.21 16.65
CA PRO A 71 3.26 18.91 16.77
C PRO A 71 2.03 18.83 15.87
N GLN A 72 1.94 17.76 15.08
CA GLN A 72 0.77 17.53 14.26
C GLN A 72 -0.35 16.87 15.07
N ARG A 73 -1.60 17.27 14.83
CA ARG A 73 -2.76 16.64 15.47
C ARG A 73 -2.85 15.16 15.06
N ILE A 74 -3.12 14.30 16.02
CA ILE A 74 -3.32 12.87 15.81
C ILE A 74 -4.74 12.66 15.24
N GLY A 75 -4.84 12.35 13.95
CA GLY A 75 -6.11 11.98 13.32
C GLY A 75 -6.44 10.49 13.55
N ALA A 76 -7.64 10.08 13.14
CA ALA A 76 -8.13 8.72 13.38
C ALA A 76 -7.23 7.62 12.77
N ILE A 77 -6.65 7.83 11.58
CA ILE A 77 -5.70 6.88 10.98
C ILE A 77 -4.49 6.70 11.88
N SER A 78 -3.85 7.80 12.30
CA SER A 78 -2.69 7.74 13.20
C SER A 78 -3.03 7.15 14.57
N ALA A 79 -4.24 7.40 15.09
CA ALA A 79 -4.69 6.80 16.34
C ALA A 79 -4.77 5.27 16.23
N TRP A 80 -5.36 4.73 15.17
CA TRP A 80 -5.41 3.27 14.93
C TRP A 80 -4.04 2.66 14.68
N VAL A 81 -3.14 3.39 14.00
CA VAL A 81 -1.73 2.97 13.85
C VAL A 81 -1.05 2.84 15.21
N LEU A 82 -1.25 3.80 16.13
CA LEU A 82 -0.69 3.74 17.49
C LEU A 82 -1.33 2.63 18.33
N VAL A 83 -2.64 2.39 18.20
CA VAL A 83 -3.32 1.26 18.85
C VAL A 83 -2.73 -0.07 18.36
N PHE A 84 -2.55 -0.24 17.05
CA PHE A 84 -1.92 -1.43 16.50
C PHE A 84 -0.48 -1.61 17.00
N LEU A 85 0.31 -0.53 17.07
CA LEU A 85 1.66 -0.56 17.64
C LEU A 85 1.64 -1.01 19.11
N GLY A 86 0.73 -0.48 19.94
CA GLY A 86 0.58 -0.87 21.35
C GLY A 86 0.28 -2.38 21.49
N ILE A 87 -0.61 -2.91 20.64
CA ILE A 87 -0.93 -4.34 20.60
C ILE A 87 0.29 -5.14 20.17
N ALA A 88 1.04 -4.70 19.14
CA ALA A 88 2.26 -5.39 18.69
C ALA A 88 3.36 -5.42 19.77
N VAL A 89 3.48 -4.35 20.57
CA VAL A 89 4.40 -4.31 21.74
C VAL A 89 3.98 -5.34 22.78
N LEU A 90 2.68 -5.39 23.13
CA LEU A 90 2.16 -6.39 24.07
C LEU A 90 2.33 -7.80 23.52
N ALA A 91 2.00 -8.05 22.25
CA ALA A 91 2.18 -9.34 21.59
C ALA A 91 3.65 -9.78 21.60
N THR A 92 4.59 -8.86 21.46
CA THR A 92 6.03 -9.15 21.56
C THR A 92 6.43 -9.54 22.98
N GLY A 93 5.95 -8.82 24.00
CA GLY A 93 6.27 -9.08 25.41
C GLY A 93 5.72 -10.41 25.90
N PHE A 94 4.56 -10.85 25.43
CA PHE A 94 3.91 -12.12 25.77
C PHE A 94 4.16 -13.24 24.73
N SER A 95 5.06 -13.02 23.76
CA SER A 95 5.38 -14.01 22.72
C SER A 95 6.07 -15.23 23.31
N PRO A 96 5.77 -16.44 22.82
CA PRO A 96 6.55 -17.65 23.16
C PRO A 96 7.98 -17.59 22.61
N VAL A 97 8.26 -16.70 21.67
CA VAL A 97 9.56 -16.51 21.01
C VAL A 97 9.94 -15.02 20.98
N PRO A 98 10.14 -14.36 22.13
CA PRO A 98 10.22 -12.90 22.22
C PRO A 98 11.37 -12.31 21.42
N ALA A 99 12.51 -12.99 21.32
CA ALA A 99 13.64 -12.53 20.50
C ALA A 99 13.32 -12.51 19.00
N ALA A 100 12.52 -13.45 18.52
CA ALA A 100 12.08 -13.48 17.13
C ALA A 100 10.99 -12.42 16.86
N ALA A 101 10.04 -12.26 17.78
CA ALA A 101 8.99 -11.24 17.73
C ALA A 101 9.56 -9.81 17.79
N ALA A 102 10.61 -9.59 18.60
CA ALA A 102 11.29 -8.28 18.67
C ALA A 102 11.86 -7.85 17.31
N LYS A 103 12.35 -8.76 16.46
CA LYS A 103 12.80 -8.44 15.10
C LYS A 103 11.63 -7.89 14.24
N GLY A 104 10.45 -8.50 14.38
CA GLY A 104 9.23 -8.04 13.71
C GLY A 104 8.78 -6.67 14.21
N LEU A 105 8.82 -6.44 15.53
CA LEU A 105 8.49 -5.14 16.14
C LEU A 105 9.45 -4.03 15.68
N ILE A 106 10.76 -4.29 15.63
CA ILE A 106 11.76 -3.33 15.12
C ILE A 106 11.47 -2.99 13.66
N LYS A 107 11.13 -3.99 12.83
CA LYS A 107 10.73 -3.78 11.45
C LYS A 107 9.47 -2.90 11.37
N LEU A 108 8.44 -3.16 12.17
CA LEU A 108 7.24 -2.35 12.24
C LEU A 108 7.56 -0.90 12.62
N LEU A 109 8.34 -0.67 13.68
CA LEU A 109 8.76 0.66 14.13
C LEU A 109 9.51 1.43 13.01
N SER A 110 10.38 0.74 12.28
CA SER A 110 11.12 1.35 11.16
C SER A 110 10.15 1.87 10.08
N TYR A 111 9.13 1.10 9.70
CA TYR A 111 8.12 1.54 8.72
C TYR A 111 7.17 2.60 9.27
N LEU A 112 6.90 2.61 10.58
CA LEU A 112 6.16 3.71 11.20
C LEU A 112 6.93 5.03 11.12
N GLY A 113 8.27 5.00 11.19
CA GLY A 113 9.12 6.16 10.88
C GLY A 113 8.92 6.68 9.45
N VAL A 114 8.84 5.78 8.46
CA VAL A 114 8.53 6.15 7.07
C VAL A 114 7.14 6.78 6.96
N TYR A 115 6.11 6.15 7.56
CA TYR A 115 4.75 6.71 7.61
C TYR A 115 4.72 8.11 8.22
N ALA A 116 5.40 8.29 9.35
CA ALA A 116 5.43 9.55 10.07
C ALA A 116 6.12 10.67 9.27
N LEU A 117 7.23 10.33 8.57
CA LEU A 117 7.92 11.26 7.67
C LEU A 117 7.04 11.66 6.49
N MET A 118 6.42 10.68 5.80
CA MET A 118 5.52 10.95 4.66
C MET A 118 4.31 11.78 5.09
N ARG A 119 3.72 11.46 6.26
CA ARG A 119 2.60 12.20 6.80
C ARG A 119 2.98 13.66 7.10
N GLN A 120 4.13 13.89 7.73
CA GLN A 120 4.61 15.25 8.03
C GLN A 120 4.92 16.02 6.74
N LEU A 121 5.57 15.38 5.76
CA LEU A 121 5.87 15.99 4.47
C LEU A 121 4.60 16.45 3.75
N LEU A 122 3.60 15.58 3.64
CA LEU A 122 2.35 15.90 2.95
C LEU A 122 1.47 16.90 3.71
N ALA A 123 1.60 16.98 5.04
CA ALA A 123 0.91 17.99 5.84
C ALA A 123 1.51 19.40 5.66
N GLU A 124 2.83 19.49 5.58
CA GLU A 124 3.53 20.77 5.42
C GLU A 124 3.63 21.22 3.95
N ARG A 125 3.66 20.26 3.03
CA ARG A 125 3.87 20.49 1.60
C ARG A 125 3.01 19.54 0.75
N PRO A 126 1.69 19.75 0.65
CA PRO A 126 0.78 18.89 -0.10
C PRO A 126 1.10 18.84 -1.60
N GLU A 127 1.75 19.88 -2.15
CA GLU A 127 2.20 19.93 -3.55
C GLU A 127 3.25 18.85 -3.90
N TRP A 128 3.92 18.27 -2.92
CA TRP A 128 4.87 17.18 -3.14
C TRP A 128 4.18 15.86 -3.52
N TRP A 129 2.89 15.72 -3.27
CA TRP A 129 2.17 14.51 -3.65
C TRP A 129 2.37 14.16 -5.13
N ASP A 130 2.21 15.13 -6.03
CA ASP A 130 2.37 14.93 -7.48
C ASP A 130 3.79 14.49 -7.85
N ARG A 131 4.83 15.06 -7.20
CA ARG A 131 6.23 14.73 -7.44
C ARG A 131 6.59 13.33 -6.91
N LEU A 132 6.06 12.96 -5.75
CA LEU A 132 6.26 11.64 -5.16
C LEU A 132 5.61 10.55 -6.02
N VAL A 133 4.39 10.81 -6.52
CA VAL A 133 3.73 9.91 -7.46
C VAL A 133 4.51 9.84 -8.76
N ALA A 134 5.00 10.94 -9.31
CA ALA A 134 5.82 10.91 -10.53
C ALA A 134 7.09 10.05 -10.36
N ALA A 135 7.77 10.16 -9.22
CA ALA A 135 8.93 9.32 -8.90
C ALA A 135 8.56 7.84 -8.80
N MET A 136 7.43 7.53 -8.15
CA MET A 136 6.90 6.17 -8.03
C MET A 136 6.55 5.57 -9.41
N LEU A 137 5.89 6.36 -10.28
CA LEU A 137 5.57 5.93 -11.65
C LEU A 137 6.82 5.68 -12.48
N GLY A 138 7.91 6.43 -12.27
CA GLY A 138 9.19 6.18 -12.94
C GLY A 138 9.79 4.82 -12.56
N GLY A 139 9.82 4.49 -11.28
CA GLY A 139 10.25 3.19 -10.77
C GLY A 139 9.36 2.04 -11.26
N GLU A 140 8.05 2.29 -11.30
CA GLU A 140 7.04 1.35 -11.80
C GLU A 140 7.23 1.06 -13.30
N MET A 141 7.36 2.09 -14.13
CA MET A 141 7.58 1.95 -15.59
C MET A 141 8.81 1.13 -15.89
N LEU A 142 9.94 1.44 -15.24
CA LEU A 142 11.18 0.68 -15.42
C LEU A 142 11.00 -0.78 -15.00
N THR A 143 10.33 -1.02 -13.86
CA THR A 143 10.00 -2.37 -13.37
C THR A 143 9.14 -3.14 -14.36
N SER A 144 8.10 -2.50 -14.90
CA SER A 144 7.17 -3.08 -15.87
C SER A 144 7.86 -3.41 -17.18
N VAL A 145 8.71 -2.52 -17.71
CA VAL A 145 9.51 -2.77 -18.93
C VAL A 145 10.46 -3.94 -18.71
N MET A 146 11.17 -3.98 -17.58
CA MET A 146 12.06 -5.11 -17.26
C MET A 146 11.28 -6.43 -17.12
N ALA A 147 10.10 -6.40 -16.53
CA ALA A 147 9.24 -7.57 -16.41
C ALA A 147 8.71 -8.03 -17.79
N LEU A 148 8.18 -7.11 -18.59
CA LEU A 148 7.64 -7.43 -19.92
C LEU A 148 8.73 -7.93 -20.89
N ARG A 149 9.96 -7.42 -20.77
CA ARG A 149 11.10 -7.95 -21.55
C ARG A 149 11.31 -9.44 -21.34
N GLN A 150 10.97 -9.99 -20.17
CA GLN A 150 11.08 -11.44 -19.92
C GLN A 150 10.24 -12.30 -20.86
N LEU A 151 9.16 -11.77 -21.45
CA LEU A 151 8.35 -12.49 -22.45
C LEU A 151 9.14 -12.86 -23.72
N TYR A 152 10.24 -12.16 -23.98
CA TYR A 152 11.12 -12.36 -25.13
C TYR A 152 12.47 -13.00 -24.75
N GLY A 153 12.62 -13.37 -23.47
CA GLY A 153 13.84 -13.97 -22.94
C GLY A 153 13.84 -15.50 -22.99
N PRO A 154 14.95 -16.15 -22.57
CA PRO A 154 15.03 -17.59 -22.47
C PRO A 154 13.95 -18.14 -21.54
N THR A 155 13.24 -19.17 -21.99
CA THR A 155 12.14 -19.80 -21.22
C THR A 155 12.62 -20.48 -19.93
N GLU A 156 13.90 -20.84 -19.84
CA GLU A 156 14.50 -21.50 -18.67
C GLU A 156 14.43 -20.65 -17.38
N GLU A 157 14.64 -19.33 -17.49
CA GLU A 157 14.51 -18.42 -16.33
C GLU A 157 13.05 -18.32 -15.85
N LEU A 158 12.10 -18.39 -16.77
CA LEU A 158 10.66 -18.26 -16.50
C LEU A 158 10.05 -19.57 -16.02
N ALA A 159 10.63 -20.71 -16.38
CA ALA A 159 10.23 -22.04 -15.90
C ALA A 159 10.32 -22.18 -14.37
N ARG A 160 11.13 -21.35 -13.71
CA ARG A 160 11.26 -21.32 -12.25
C ARG A 160 9.92 -21.12 -11.51
N TRP A 161 8.95 -20.46 -12.12
CA TRP A 161 7.63 -20.20 -11.57
C TRP A 161 6.51 -20.97 -12.26
N ALA A 162 6.85 -21.86 -13.20
CA ALA A 162 5.91 -22.79 -13.79
C ALA A 162 5.73 -23.96 -12.83
N ASP A 163 4.51 -24.18 -12.37
CA ASP A 163 4.15 -25.34 -11.55
C ASP A 163 3.55 -26.41 -12.48
N PRO A 164 4.24 -27.53 -12.71
CA PRO A 164 3.75 -28.59 -13.61
C PRO A 164 2.49 -29.27 -13.08
N ASN A 165 2.22 -29.18 -11.77
CA ASN A 165 1.04 -29.77 -11.11
C ASN A 165 -0.11 -28.79 -10.95
N SER A 166 0.01 -27.57 -11.48
CA SER A 166 -1.09 -26.59 -11.49
C SER A 166 -2.03 -26.85 -12.66
N VAL A 167 -3.32 -26.57 -12.48
CA VAL A 167 -4.33 -26.56 -13.55
C VAL A 167 -3.90 -25.65 -14.74
N ALA A 168 -3.04 -24.69 -14.48
CA ALA A 168 -2.46 -23.78 -15.47
C ALA A 168 -0.99 -24.10 -15.78
N ALA A 169 -0.63 -25.37 -15.82
CA ALA A 169 0.71 -25.82 -16.21
C ALA A 169 1.14 -25.21 -17.57
N GLY A 170 2.41 -24.81 -17.68
CA GLY A 170 2.95 -24.19 -18.89
C GLY A 170 2.72 -22.67 -19.02
N THR A 171 2.02 -22.02 -18.07
CA THR A 171 1.88 -20.56 -18.10
C THR A 171 3.18 -19.89 -17.69
N ILE A 172 3.79 -19.13 -18.59
CA ILE A 172 4.99 -18.31 -18.34
C ILE A 172 4.57 -17.09 -17.52
N ARG A 173 5.18 -16.89 -16.34
CA ARG A 173 4.86 -15.83 -15.41
C ARG A 173 6.03 -14.86 -15.28
N ILE A 174 5.84 -13.61 -15.64
CA ILE A 174 6.86 -12.56 -15.47
C ILE A 174 6.93 -12.11 -14.00
N TYR A 175 8.13 -11.71 -13.58
CA TYR A 175 8.39 -11.26 -12.19
C TYR A 175 9.30 -10.02 -12.11
N GLY A 176 9.98 -9.65 -13.20
CA GLY A 176 10.86 -8.50 -13.27
C GLY A 176 11.97 -8.51 -12.22
N PRO A 177 12.43 -7.32 -11.75
CA PRO A 177 13.50 -7.22 -10.75
C PRO A 177 13.08 -7.72 -9.36
N LEU A 178 11.77 -7.87 -9.11
CA LEU A 178 11.24 -8.29 -7.81
C LEU A 178 11.37 -9.81 -7.56
N GLY A 179 11.67 -10.60 -8.59
CA GLY A 179 11.97 -12.02 -8.47
C GLY A 179 10.79 -12.93 -8.12
N ASN A 180 9.55 -12.38 -7.98
CA ASN A 180 8.33 -13.11 -7.65
C ASN A 180 7.12 -12.49 -8.37
N PRO A 181 6.34 -13.26 -9.15
CA PRO A 181 5.18 -12.75 -9.88
C PRO A 181 4.08 -12.15 -8.99
N ASN A 182 3.84 -12.74 -7.82
CA ASN A 182 2.84 -12.22 -6.89
C ASN A 182 3.31 -10.90 -6.26
N LEU A 183 4.62 -10.78 -5.99
CA LEU A 183 5.21 -9.54 -5.47
C LEU A 183 5.19 -8.44 -6.54
N LEU A 184 5.49 -8.78 -7.82
CA LEU A 184 5.35 -7.84 -8.92
C LEU A 184 3.94 -7.29 -8.99
N ALA A 185 2.93 -8.17 -9.02
CA ALA A 185 1.53 -7.74 -9.01
C ALA A 185 1.19 -6.90 -7.77
N GLY A 186 1.66 -7.31 -6.58
CA GLY A 186 1.42 -6.56 -5.33
C GLY A 186 2.04 -5.18 -5.28
N TYR A 187 3.18 -5.01 -5.94
CA TYR A 187 3.82 -3.69 -6.11
C TYR A 187 3.02 -2.81 -7.09
N LEU A 188 2.57 -3.37 -8.22
CA LEU A 188 1.88 -2.64 -9.28
C LEU A 188 0.43 -2.25 -8.90
N VAL A 189 -0.32 -3.16 -8.29
CA VAL A 189 -1.75 -2.99 -7.96
C VAL A 189 -2.07 -1.66 -7.26
N PRO A 190 -1.38 -1.23 -6.20
CA PRO A 190 -1.67 0.04 -5.54
C PRO A 190 -1.22 1.26 -6.35
N ILE A 191 -0.31 1.12 -7.31
CA ILE A 191 0.20 2.22 -8.13
C ILE A 191 -0.79 2.56 -9.26
N LEU A 192 -1.48 1.58 -9.83
CA LEU A 192 -2.41 1.78 -10.95
C LEU A 192 -3.48 2.85 -10.69
N PRO A 193 -4.21 2.85 -9.55
CA PRO A 193 -5.16 3.92 -9.26
C PRO A 193 -4.49 5.28 -9.06
N LEU A 194 -3.25 5.32 -8.55
CA LEU A 194 -2.49 6.57 -8.42
C LEU A 194 -2.08 7.11 -9.79
N ALA A 195 -1.69 6.24 -10.74
CA ALA A 195 -1.41 6.60 -12.13
C ALA A 195 -2.65 7.17 -12.83
N LEU A 196 -3.83 6.55 -12.61
CA LEU A 196 -5.08 7.05 -13.18
C LEU A 196 -5.47 8.42 -12.57
N ILE A 197 -5.26 8.63 -11.28
CA ILE A 197 -5.44 9.96 -10.65
C ILE A 197 -4.46 10.98 -11.23
N ALA A 198 -3.19 10.63 -11.41
CA ALA A 198 -2.19 11.49 -12.01
C ALA A 198 -2.59 11.90 -13.44
N LEU A 199 -3.07 10.95 -14.25
CA LEU A 199 -3.57 11.19 -15.60
C LEU A 199 -4.73 12.20 -15.63
N ILE A 200 -5.65 12.14 -14.67
CA ILE A 200 -6.80 13.05 -14.56
C ILE A 200 -6.37 14.42 -14.02
N ARG A 201 -5.49 14.43 -13.01
CA ARG A 201 -5.11 15.62 -12.25
C ARG A 201 -4.08 16.49 -12.94
N TRP A 202 -3.07 15.89 -13.60
CA TRP A 202 -2.00 16.65 -14.22
C TRP A 202 -2.48 17.41 -15.44
N ARG A 203 -1.95 18.62 -15.62
CA ARG A 203 -2.45 19.55 -16.66
C ARG A 203 -1.65 19.50 -17.96
N SER A 204 -0.31 19.26 -17.88
CA SER A 204 0.51 19.24 -19.08
C SER A 204 0.29 17.95 -19.87
N TRP A 205 0.31 18.05 -21.20
CA TRP A 205 0.17 16.88 -22.07
C TRP A 205 1.27 15.84 -21.81
N GLY A 206 2.53 16.26 -21.67
CA GLY A 206 3.64 15.39 -21.40
C GLY A 206 3.48 14.61 -20.09
N SER A 207 3.05 15.28 -19.00
CA SER A 207 2.78 14.60 -17.72
C SER A 207 1.63 13.61 -17.82
N ARG A 208 0.58 13.94 -18.58
CA ARG A 208 -0.55 13.02 -18.82
C ARG A 208 -0.14 11.81 -19.64
N CYS A 209 0.65 11.99 -20.69
CA CYS A 209 1.23 10.88 -21.45
C CYS A 209 2.10 9.98 -20.57
N TYR A 210 2.94 10.57 -19.72
CA TYR A 210 3.76 9.83 -18.76
C TYR A 210 2.89 8.95 -17.83
N ALA A 211 1.84 9.51 -17.24
CA ALA A 211 0.92 8.76 -16.37
C ALA A 211 0.13 7.69 -17.15
N ALA A 212 -0.27 7.96 -18.39
CA ALA A 212 -0.96 7.01 -19.25
C ALA A 212 -0.05 5.82 -19.61
N VAL A 213 1.21 6.07 -19.97
CA VAL A 213 2.20 5.03 -20.27
C VAL A 213 2.45 4.16 -19.04
N ALA A 214 2.63 4.77 -17.86
CA ALA A 214 2.77 4.05 -16.61
C ALA A 214 1.55 3.14 -16.34
N LEU A 215 0.34 3.69 -16.45
CA LEU A 215 -0.91 2.93 -16.25
C LEU A 215 -1.00 1.72 -17.19
N VAL A 216 -0.68 1.90 -18.47
CA VAL A 216 -0.74 0.83 -19.48
C VAL A 216 0.34 -0.23 -19.21
N LEU A 217 1.58 0.18 -18.98
CA LEU A 217 2.69 -0.75 -18.70
C LEU A 217 2.44 -1.55 -17.42
N GLY A 218 2.01 -0.87 -16.34
CA GLY A 218 1.73 -1.52 -15.06
C GLY A 218 0.55 -2.48 -15.13
N ALA A 219 -0.54 -2.09 -15.80
CA ALA A 219 -1.69 -2.98 -16.01
C ALA A 219 -1.29 -4.21 -16.83
N THR A 220 -0.56 -4.02 -17.94
CA THR A 220 -0.06 -5.11 -18.79
C THR A 220 0.87 -6.04 -18.00
N ALA A 221 1.85 -5.51 -17.27
CA ALA A 221 2.75 -6.31 -16.44
C ALA A 221 2.00 -7.08 -15.34
N THR A 222 0.96 -6.46 -14.73
CA THR A 222 0.10 -7.14 -13.75
C THR A 222 -0.64 -8.32 -14.39
N LEU A 223 -1.17 -8.16 -15.60
CA LEU A 223 -1.84 -9.24 -16.33
C LEU A 223 -0.88 -10.40 -16.62
N PHE A 224 0.29 -10.13 -17.19
CA PHE A 224 1.29 -11.15 -17.54
C PHE A 224 2.04 -11.73 -16.32
N SER A 225 1.88 -11.16 -15.13
CA SER A 225 2.32 -11.82 -13.89
C SER A 225 1.53 -13.10 -13.61
N TYR A 226 0.35 -13.25 -14.20
CA TYR A 226 -0.60 -14.33 -13.96
C TYR A 226 -0.87 -14.58 -12.47
N SER A 227 -0.77 -13.53 -11.64
CA SER A 227 -1.12 -13.57 -10.23
C SER A 227 -2.63 -13.44 -10.07
N ARG A 228 -3.29 -14.53 -9.62
CA ARG A 228 -4.75 -14.55 -9.37
C ARG A 228 -5.16 -13.45 -8.37
N GLY A 229 -4.44 -13.36 -7.26
CA GLY A 229 -4.65 -12.29 -6.27
C GLY A 229 -4.36 -10.90 -6.83
N GLY A 230 -3.32 -10.77 -7.69
CA GLY A 230 -3.00 -9.51 -8.37
C GLY A 230 -4.09 -9.06 -9.33
N TRP A 231 -4.69 -9.96 -10.11
CA TRP A 231 -5.81 -9.64 -11.00
C TRP A 231 -7.04 -9.16 -10.22
N LEU A 232 -7.41 -9.89 -9.15
CA LEU A 232 -8.52 -9.47 -8.27
C LEU A 232 -8.23 -8.13 -7.60
N GLY A 233 -7.00 -7.92 -7.13
CA GLY A 233 -6.55 -6.67 -6.55
C GLY A 233 -6.60 -5.50 -7.55
N MET A 234 -6.15 -5.70 -8.80
CA MET A 234 -6.21 -4.70 -9.85
C MET A 234 -7.66 -4.33 -10.21
N LEU A 235 -8.53 -5.34 -10.39
CA LEU A 235 -9.95 -5.13 -10.66
C LEU A 235 -10.62 -4.36 -9.50
N ALA A 236 -10.30 -4.72 -8.25
CA ALA A 236 -10.81 -4.01 -7.08
C ALA A 236 -10.29 -2.56 -7.03
N ALA A 237 -8.98 -2.35 -7.22
CA ALA A 237 -8.38 -1.02 -7.18
C ALA A 237 -8.96 -0.09 -8.25
N LEU A 238 -8.96 -0.52 -9.51
CA LEU A 238 -9.48 0.30 -10.61
C LEU A 238 -11.01 0.40 -10.57
N GLY A 239 -11.73 -0.69 -10.25
CA GLY A 239 -13.18 -0.69 -10.14
C GLY A 239 -13.68 0.23 -9.02
N VAL A 240 -13.07 0.17 -7.83
CA VAL A 240 -13.37 1.10 -6.71
C VAL A 240 -13.07 2.54 -7.12
N LEU A 241 -11.92 2.81 -7.77
CA LEU A 241 -11.60 4.17 -8.21
C LEU A 241 -12.62 4.69 -9.20
N VAL A 242 -12.96 3.92 -10.25
CA VAL A 242 -13.97 4.32 -11.25
C VAL A 242 -15.31 4.57 -10.57
N LEU A 243 -15.75 3.69 -9.67
CA LEU A 243 -16.98 3.87 -8.91
C LEU A 243 -16.96 5.19 -8.10
N LEU A 244 -15.87 5.47 -7.39
CA LEU A 244 -15.73 6.69 -6.60
C LEU A 244 -15.72 7.96 -7.47
N LEU A 245 -15.04 7.92 -8.62
CA LEU A 245 -15.04 9.03 -9.59
C LEU A 245 -16.43 9.26 -10.19
N VAL A 246 -17.14 8.19 -10.54
CA VAL A 246 -18.53 8.26 -11.02
C VAL A 246 -19.44 8.84 -9.93
N LEU A 247 -19.40 8.33 -8.70
CA LEU A 247 -20.20 8.85 -7.58
C LEU A 247 -19.93 10.33 -7.32
N ARG A 248 -18.70 10.78 -7.51
CA ARG A 248 -18.33 12.19 -7.43
C ARG A 248 -18.91 13.00 -8.59
N ALA A 249 -18.81 12.49 -9.82
CA ALA A 249 -19.26 13.18 -11.04
C ALA A 249 -20.79 13.33 -11.09
N ILE A 250 -21.54 12.27 -10.72
CA ILE A 250 -23.00 12.26 -10.79
C ILE A 250 -23.68 12.91 -9.58
N ARG A 251 -22.92 13.52 -8.68
CA ARG A 251 -23.47 14.11 -7.44
C ARG A 251 -24.56 15.14 -7.69
N SER A 252 -24.46 15.92 -8.78
CA SER A 252 -25.43 16.92 -9.19
C SER A 252 -26.62 16.36 -9.99
N TRP A 253 -26.60 15.07 -10.34
CA TRP A 253 -27.64 14.45 -11.16
C TRP A 253 -28.94 14.22 -10.39
N PRO A 254 -30.09 14.08 -11.07
CA PRO A 254 -31.38 13.72 -10.45
C PRO A 254 -31.24 12.41 -9.64
N LYS A 255 -31.99 12.31 -8.55
CA LYS A 255 -31.90 11.17 -7.58
C LYS A 255 -32.02 9.80 -8.25
N LEU A 256 -32.88 9.66 -9.28
CA LEU A 256 -33.06 8.40 -10.00
C LEU A 256 -31.78 7.98 -10.72
N TRP A 257 -31.21 8.84 -11.56
CA TRP A 257 -30.00 8.56 -12.33
C TRP A 257 -28.78 8.37 -11.43
N ARG A 258 -28.69 9.11 -10.32
CA ARG A 258 -27.64 8.96 -9.32
C ARG A 258 -27.64 7.58 -8.66
N ARG A 259 -28.79 6.88 -8.59
CA ARG A 259 -28.89 5.50 -8.09
C ARG A 259 -28.70 4.47 -9.18
N LEU A 260 -29.32 4.66 -10.33
CA LEU A 260 -29.32 3.66 -11.41
C LEU A 260 -27.99 3.58 -12.16
N PHE A 261 -27.31 4.70 -12.40
CA PHE A 261 -26.09 4.72 -13.20
C PHE A 261 -24.94 3.88 -12.62
N PRO A 262 -24.62 3.96 -11.30
CA PRO A 262 -23.59 3.09 -10.72
C PRO A 262 -23.97 1.60 -10.81
N ILE A 263 -25.25 1.27 -10.65
CA ILE A 263 -25.74 -0.11 -10.77
C ILE A 263 -25.58 -0.59 -12.21
N ALA A 264 -26.00 0.21 -13.18
CA ALA A 264 -25.84 -0.11 -14.60
C ALA A 264 -24.35 -0.31 -14.97
N LEU A 265 -23.47 0.54 -14.46
CA LEU A 265 -22.02 0.42 -14.67
C LEU A 265 -21.48 -0.89 -14.07
N LEU A 266 -21.89 -1.27 -12.87
CA LEU A 266 -21.48 -2.53 -12.23
C LEU A 266 -22.01 -3.75 -13.01
N VAL A 267 -23.26 -3.70 -13.48
CA VAL A 267 -23.84 -4.76 -14.33
C VAL A 267 -23.06 -4.87 -15.64
N LEU A 268 -22.78 -3.74 -16.31
CA LEU A 268 -22.00 -3.73 -17.56
C LEU A 268 -20.59 -4.29 -17.34
N ALA A 269 -19.91 -3.89 -16.26
CA ALA A 269 -18.60 -4.42 -15.90
C ALA A 269 -18.65 -5.92 -15.62
N GLY A 270 -19.69 -6.40 -14.93
CA GLY A 270 -19.93 -7.83 -14.67
C GLY A 270 -20.14 -8.62 -15.96
N VAL A 271 -20.96 -8.10 -16.89
CA VAL A 271 -21.18 -8.70 -18.22
C VAL A 271 -19.87 -8.73 -19.03
N ALA A 272 -19.11 -7.63 -19.07
CA ALA A 272 -17.83 -7.59 -19.75
C ALA A 272 -16.83 -8.60 -19.19
N LEU A 273 -16.77 -8.74 -17.84
CA LEU A 273 -15.94 -9.75 -17.18
C LEU A 273 -16.41 -11.16 -17.51
N ALA A 274 -17.71 -11.44 -17.52
CA ALA A 274 -18.27 -12.74 -17.90
C ALA A 274 -17.91 -13.10 -19.35
N ILE A 275 -18.01 -12.16 -20.28
CA ILE A 275 -17.60 -12.32 -21.67
C ILE A 275 -16.08 -12.61 -21.72
N ALA A 276 -15.24 -11.83 -21.03
CA ALA A 276 -13.80 -12.07 -20.99
C ALA A 276 -13.45 -13.46 -20.46
N VAL A 277 -14.13 -13.94 -19.41
CA VAL A 277 -13.93 -15.28 -18.85
C VAL A 277 -14.36 -16.38 -19.84
N THR A 278 -15.40 -16.17 -20.63
CA THR A 278 -15.86 -17.18 -21.60
C THR A 278 -15.08 -17.20 -22.91
N GLN A 279 -14.58 -16.04 -23.36
CA GLN A 279 -13.94 -15.87 -24.68
C GLN A 279 -12.41 -15.94 -24.65
N VAL A 280 -11.78 -15.73 -23.48
CA VAL A 280 -10.32 -15.66 -23.35
C VAL A 280 -9.81 -16.84 -22.55
N ASP A 281 -9.24 -17.84 -23.24
CA ASP A 281 -8.77 -19.10 -22.63
C ASP A 281 -7.85 -18.93 -21.41
N PRO A 282 -6.82 -18.06 -21.42
CA PRO A 282 -5.99 -17.84 -20.24
C PRO A 282 -6.78 -17.33 -19.03
N ILE A 283 -7.79 -16.48 -19.23
CA ILE A 283 -8.66 -15.98 -18.16
C ILE A 283 -9.54 -17.11 -17.65
N ARG A 284 -10.19 -17.87 -18.55
CA ARG A 284 -11.03 -19.00 -18.21
C ARG A 284 -10.28 -20.04 -17.38
N THR A 285 -9.08 -20.43 -17.80
CA THR A 285 -8.24 -21.39 -17.08
C THR A 285 -7.87 -20.89 -15.70
N ARG A 286 -7.56 -19.60 -15.54
CA ARG A 286 -7.24 -19.00 -14.24
C ARG A 286 -8.46 -18.91 -13.32
N VAL A 287 -9.64 -18.59 -13.83
CA VAL A 287 -10.89 -18.59 -13.04
C VAL A 287 -11.25 -20.03 -12.64
N ALA A 288 -11.15 -21.01 -13.56
CA ALA A 288 -11.34 -22.41 -13.23
C ALA A 288 -10.39 -22.89 -12.13
N SER A 289 -9.12 -22.46 -12.15
CA SER A 289 -8.14 -22.80 -11.11
C SER A 289 -8.47 -22.19 -9.73
N LEU A 290 -9.20 -21.07 -9.65
CA LEU A 290 -9.71 -20.55 -8.37
C LEU A 290 -10.76 -21.49 -7.74
N LEU A 291 -11.60 -22.09 -8.59
CA LEU A 291 -12.69 -22.97 -8.17
C LEU A 291 -12.24 -24.42 -7.97
N ALA A 292 -11.05 -24.78 -8.44
CA ALA A 292 -10.53 -26.17 -8.39
C ALA A 292 -10.21 -26.68 -6.96
N GLY A 293 -10.29 -25.83 -5.94
CA GLY A 293 -10.06 -26.21 -4.56
C GLY A 293 -8.71 -26.93 -4.37
N ARG A 294 -8.72 -28.11 -3.74
CA ARG A 294 -7.51 -28.92 -3.48
C ARG A 294 -6.92 -29.60 -4.73
N CYS A 295 -7.62 -29.61 -5.86
CA CYS A 295 -7.11 -30.16 -7.13
C CYS A 295 -6.04 -29.26 -7.77
N ASP A 296 -5.97 -27.96 -7.42
CA ASP A 296 -4.89 -27.07 -7.80
C ASP A 296 -3.81 -27.08 -6.71
N SER A 297 -2.56 -27.35 -7.06
CA SER A 297 -1.43 -27.45 -6.14
C SER A 297 -1.25 -26.20 -5.28
N SER A 298 -1.37 -25.02 -5.88
CA SER A 298 -1.24 -23.72 -5.17
C SER A 298 -2.38 -23.47 -4.18
N ASN A 299 -3.62 -23.87 -4.51
CA ASN A 299 -4.75 -23.78 -3.61
C ASN A 299 -4.61 -24.79 -2.47
N ASN A 300 -4.24 -26.04 -2.78
CA ASN A 300 -4.02 -27.09 -1.79
C ASN A 300 -2.93 -26.67 -0.79
N PHE A 301 -1.84 -26.09 -1.26
CA PHE A 301 -0.81 -25.55 -0.40
C PHE A 301 -1.38 -24.50 0.59
N ARG A 302 -2.11 -23.49 0.07
CA ARG A 302 -2.72 -22.45 0.92
C ARG A 302 -3.70 -23.01 1.93
N ILE A 303 -4.57 -23.94 1.52
CA ILE A 303 -5.57 -24.55 2.41
C ILE A 303 -4.87 -25.23 3.59
N ASN A 304 -3.79 -25.97 3.37
CA ASN A 304 -3.06 -26.63 4.47
C ASN A 304 -2.35 -25.62 5.37
N VAL A 305 -1.78 -24.54 4.81
CA VAL A 305 -1.19 -23.46 5.61
C VAL A 305 -2.27 -22.71 6.42
N TRP A 306 -3.45 -22.50 5.86
CA TRP A 306 -4.57 -21.84 6.56
C TRP A 306 -5.10 -22.68 7.71
N LEU A 307 -5.18 -24.01 7.55
CA LEU A 307 -5.56 -24.91 8.63
C LEU A 307 -4.58 -24.83 9.80
N ALA A 308 -3.29 -24.92 9.52
CA ALA A 308 -2.25 -24.73 10.55
C ALA A 308 -2.31 -23.34 11.21
N ALA A 309 -2.56 -22.28 10.42
CA ALA A 309 -2.74 -20.93 10.97
C ALA A 309 -3.96 -20.83 11.89
N VAL A 310 -5.06 -21.51 11.57
CA VAL A 310 -6.26 -21.56 12.43
C VAL A 310 -5.94 -22.25 13.76
N GLU A 311 -5.20 -23.37 13.74
CA GLU A 311 -4.76 -24.05 14.96
C GLU A 311 -3.88 -23.13 15.83
N MET A 312 -2.93 -22.41 15.21
CA MET A 312 -2.10 -21.42 15.92
C MET A 312 -2.93 -20.30 16.55
N ILE A 313 -4.00 -19.84 15.86
CA ILE A 313 -4.92 -18.81 16.37
C ILE A 313 -5.75 -19.37 17.54
N GLN A 314 -6.23 -20.60 17.46
CA GLN A 314 -7.00 -21.25 18.54
C GLN A 314 -6.19 -21.37 19.83
N ASP A 315 -4.90 -21.69 19.71
CA ASP A 315 -4.00 -21.80 20.87
C ASP A 315 -3.65 -20.43 21.48
N ARG A 316 -3.62 -19.37 20.66
CA ARG A 316 -3.25 -18.00 21.11
C ARG A 316 -4.13 -16.89 20.53
N PRO A 317 -5.44 -16.87 20.86
CA PRO A 317 -6.39 -15.97 20.19
C PRO A 317 -6.21 -14.48 20.54
N TRP A 318 -5.65 -14.16 21.72
CA TRP A 318 -5.64 -12.79 22.21
C TRP A 318 -4.42 -11.97 21.76
N LEU A 319 -3.21 -12.50 21.85
CA LEU A 319 -1.99 -11.75 21.54
C LEU A 319 -1.14 -12.44 20.47
N GLY A 320 -1.57 -13.59 19.99
CA GLY A 320 -0.84 -14.34 18.97
C GLY A 320 0.54 -14.81 19.42
N ILE A 321 1.43 -14.95 18.44
CA ILE A 321 2.82 -15.42 18.65
C ILE A 321 3.85 -14.28 18.65
N GLY A 322 3.41 -13.04 18.44
CA GLY A 322 4.26 -11.87 18.23
C GLY A 322 4.47 -11.54 16.75
N PRO A 323 4.76 -10.25 16.42
CA PRO A 323 4.81 -9.77 15.05
C PRO A 323 6.03 -10.30 14.27
N GLY A 324 5.81 -10.57 12.98
CA GLY A 324 6.85 -10.77 11.98
C GLY A 324 7.22 -12.21 11.66
N ASN A 325 7.67 -12.39 10.41
CA ASN A 325 8.02 -13.70 9.84
C ASN A 325 8.99 -14.54 10.70
N ALA A 326 9.85 -13.90 11.51
CA ALA A 326 10.79 -14.65 12.36
C ALA A 326 10.05 -15.42 13.46
N ALA A 327 9.00 -14.85 14.05
CA ALA A 327 8.15 -15.51 15.02
C ALA A 327 7.30 -16.59 14.33
N PHE A 328 6.71 -16.29 13.18
CA PHE A 328 5.96 -17.27 12.38
C PHE A 328 6.83 -18.50 12.06
N ASN A 329 8.03 -18.31 11.51
CA ASN A 329 8.92 -19.40 11.12
C ASN A 329 9.42 -20.24 12.30
N ALA A 330 9.44 -19.69 13.51
CA ALA A 330 9.82 -20.42 14.70
C ALA A 330 8.69 -21.31 15.26
N ILE A 331 7.43 -20.90 15.07
CA ILE A 331 6.27 -21.58 15.67
C ILE A 331 5.53 -22.44 14.65
N TYR A 332 5.39 -22.00 13.39
CA TYR A 332 4.65 -22.71 12.34
C TYR A 332 5.04 -24.19 12.16
N PRO A 333 6.33 -24.62 12.28
CA PRO A 333 6.70 -26.02 12.16
C PRO A 333 6.01 -26.97 13.16
N LEU A 334 5.49 -26.44 14.27
CA LEU A 334 4.75 -27.22 15.28
C LEU A 334 3.34 -27.61 14.82
N TYR A 335 2.78 -26.88 13.83
CA TYR A 335 1.40 -27.02 13.34
C TYR A 335 1.33 -27.45 11.87
N GLN A 336 2.48 -27.39 11.16
CA GLN A 336 2.51 -27.67 9.73
C GLN A 336 2.17 -29.10 9.39
N GLN A 337 1.38 -29.28 8.33
CA GLN A 337 1.19 -30.58 7.70
C GLN A 337 2.47 -31.02 6.96
N PRO A 338 2.77 -32.33 6.89
CA PRO A 338 3.93 -32.85 6.18
C PRO A 338 4.00 -32.33 4.74
N LYS A 339 5.18 -31.85 4.29
CA LYS A 339 5.46 -31.28 2.96
C LYS A 339 4.94 -29.87 2.71
N PHE A 340 4.25 -29.20 3.67
CA PHE A 340 3.73 -27.84 3.51
C PHE A 340 4.51 -26.80 4.30
N ASN A 341 5.77 -26.62 3.97
CA ASN A 341 6.64 -25.60 4.59
C ASN A 341 6.21 -24.20 4.09
N ALA A 342 5.85 -23.31 5.00
CA ALA A 342 5.43 -21.96 4.68
C ALA A 342 6.24 -20.90 5.44
N LEU A 343 6.44 -19.75 4.81
CA LEU A 343 7.15 -18.60 5.40
C LEU A 343 6.18 -17.54 5.96
N SER A 344 4.87 -17.73 5.76
CA SER A 344 3.80 -16.83 6.20
C SER A 344 2.44 -17.54 6.05
N ALA A 345 1.35 -16.98 6.58
CA ALA A 345 0.01 -17.54 6.47
C ALA A 345 -0.64 -17.40 5.07
N TYR A 346 0.00 -16.76 4.10
CA TYR A 346 -0.56 -16.48 2.76
C TYR A 346 -1.96 -15.84 2.78
N SER A 347 -2.23 -15.08 3.82
CA SER A 347 -3.44 -14.26 3.99
C SER A 347 -3.14 -13.19 5.04
N VAL A 348 -3.29 -11.91 4.70
CA VAL A 348 -3.03 -10.81 5.64
C VAL A 348 -3.94 -10.89 6.88
N PRO A 349 -5.25 -11.16 6.76
CA PRO A 349 -6.09 -11.34 7.95
C PRO A 349 -5.63 -12.48 8.87
N LEU A 350 -5.26 -13.64 8.31
CA LEU A 350 -4.76 -14.77 9.10
C LEU A 350 -3.39 -14.46 9.71
N GLU A 351 -2.49 -13.82 8.95
CA GLU A 351 -1.19 -13.39 9.48
C GLU A 351 -1.34 -12.45 10.68
N LEU A 352 -2.25 -11.46 10.59
CA LEU A 352 -2.54 -10.54 11.70
C LEU A 352 -3.10 -11.27 12.93
N LEU A 353 -4.00 -12.25 12.72
CA LEU A 353 -4.53 -13.06 13.81
C LEU A 353 -3.44 -13.92 14.45
N VAL A 354 -2.59 -14.55 13.65
CA VAL A 354 -1.48 -15.36 14.14
C VAL A 354 -0.46 -14.51 14.89
N GLU A 355 -0.09 -13.33 14.34
CA GLU A 355 0.94 -12.47 14.92
C GLU A 355 0.48 -11.68 16.14
N THR A 356 -0.74 -11.11 16.10
CA THR A 356 -1.20 -10.11 17.09
C THR A 356 -2.59 -10.42 17.68
N GLY A 357 -3.15 -11.58 17.33
CA GLY A 357 -4.43 -12.03 17.81
C GLY A 357 -5.64 -11.19 17.35
N ILE A 358 -6.78 -11.43 17.98
CA ILE A 358 -8.04 -10.73 17.69
C ILE A 358 -7.91 -9.20 17.86
N PRO A 359 -7.29 -8.65 18.91
CA PRO A 359 -7.11 -7.20 19.04
C PRO A 359 -6.33 -6.58 17.88
N GLY A 360 -5.30 -7.26 17.36
CA GLY A 360 -4.54 -6.78 16.20
C GLY A 360 -5.39 -6.71 14.94
N LEU A 361 -6.21 -7.71 14.68
CA LEU A 361 -7.16 -7.68 13.56
C LEU A 361 -8.19 -6.56 13.74
N ILE A 362 -8.74 -6.36 14.94
CA ILE A 362 -9.69 -5.25 15.23
C ILE A 362 -9.02 -3.90 14.96
N ALA A 363 -7.76 -3.71 15.38
CA ALA A 363 -7.01 -2.48 15.11
C ALA A 363 -6.79 -2.25 13.60
N ALA A 364 -6.48 -3.31 12.85
CA ALA A 364 -6.34 -3.24 11.38
C ALA A 364 -7.69 -2.92 10.69
N LEU A 365 -8.80 -3.50 11.15
CA LEU A 365 -10.14 -3.16 10.66
C LEU A 365 -10.53 -1.72 11.02
N GLY A 366 -10.18 -1.25 12.22
CA GLY A 366 -10.35 0.15 12.63
C GLY A 366 -9.56 1.11 11.73
N LEU A 367 -8.32 0.74 11.38
CA LEU A 367 -7.48 1.49 10.42
C LEU A 367 -8.11 1.52 9.03
N ALA A 368 -8.62 0.39 8.53
CA ALA A 368 -9.33 0.31 7.26
C ALA A 368 -10.62 1.17 7.27
N GLY A 369 -11.40 1.10 8.35
CA GLY A 369 -12.60 1.93 8.55
C GLY A 369 -12.30 3.42 8.62
N ALA A 370 -11.23 3.83 9.30
CA ALA A 370 -10.77 5.22 9.34
C ALA A 370 -10.31 5.69 7.95
N SER A 371 -9.61 4.84 7.20
CA SER A 371 -9.17 5.12 5.83
C SER A 371 -10.37 5.29 4.89
N LEU A 372 -11.35 4.40 4.98
CA LEU A 372 -12.60 4.47 4.22
C LEU A 372 -13.34 5.78 4.53
N ARG A 373 -13.54 6.09 5.81
CA ARG A 373 -14.21 7.33 6.24
C ARG A 373 -13.51 8.57 5.70
N ASN A 374 -12.17 8.63 5.79
CA ASN A 374 -11.40 9.77 5.32
C ASN A 374 -11.43 9.87 3.78
N GLY A 375 -11.30 8.74 3.06
CA GLY A 375 -11.39 8.72 1.61
C GLY A 375 -12.78 9.12 1.09
N LEU A 376 -13.87 8.66 1.74
CA LEU A 376 -15.23 9.04 1.35
C LEU A 376 -15.56 10.53 1.58
N ARG A 377 -14.84 11.22 2.49
CA ARG A 377 -14.95 12.69 2.61
C ARG A 377 -14.55 13.41 1.33
N ALA A 378 -13.65 12.84 0.54
CA ALA A 378 -13.26 13.35 -0.77
C ALA A 378 -14.42 13.46 -1.75
N LEU A 379 -15.46 12.63 -1.62
CA LEU A 379 -16.66 12.72 -2.46
C LEU A 379 -17.44 14.02 -2.23
N ARG A 380 -17.29 14.64 -1.08
CA ARG A 380 -17.96 15.89 -0.69
C ARG A 380 -17.09 17.13 -0.88
N SER A 381 -15.78 16.95 -0.99
CA SER A 381 -14.83 18.05 -1.15
C SER A 381 -14.76 18.53 -2.60
N THR A 382 -14.76 19.85 -2.79
CA THR A 382 -14.54 20.50 -4.08
C THR A 382 -13.05 20.74 -4.36
N ALA A 383 -12.18 20.56 -3.33
CA ALA A 383 -10.76 20.81 -3.43
C ALA A 383 -10.07 19.81 -4.39
N ASP A 384 -9.07 20.29 -5.13
CA ASP A 384 -8.20 19.45 -5.99
C ASP A 384 -7.52 18.31 -5.22
N LEU A 385 -7.28 18.49 -3.94
CA LEU A 385 -6.70 17.48 -3.04
C LEU A 385 -7.61 16.25 -2.83
N ALA A 386 -8.89 16.32 -3.16
CA ALA A 386 -9.80 15.20 -3.00
C ALA A 386 -9.47 14.01 -3.94
N LEU A 387 -8.95 14.26 -5.14
CA LEU A 387 -8.59 13.20 -6.09
C LEU A 387 -7.49 12.27 -5.55
N PRO A 388 -6.37 12.76 -4.96
CA PRO A 388 -5.39 11.93 -4.27
C PRO A 388 -6.00 10.97 -3.24
N TRP A 389 -6.97 11.43 -2.45
CA TRP A 389 -7.60 10.58 -1.43
C TRP A 389 -8.43 9.44 -2.03
N LEU A 390 -9.12 9.69 -3.14
CA LEU A 390 -9.86 8.64 -3.87
C LEU A 390 -8.91 7.58 -4.44
N GLY A 391 -7.78 8.01 -5.04
CA GLY A 391 -6.75 7.11 -5.55
C GLY A 391 -6.13 6.24 -4.45
N CYS A 392 -5.78 6.84 -3.31
CA CYS A 392 -5.22 6.12 -2.18
C CYS A 392 -6.23 5.15 -1.54
N LEU A 393 -7.51 5.52 -1.44
CA LEU A 393 -8.55 4.61 -0.95
C LEU A 393 -8.71 3.41 -1.88
N ALA A 394 -8.71 3.64 -3.18
CA ALA A 394 -8.77 2.58 -4.19
C ALA A 394 -7.53 1.67 -4.17
N ALA A 395 -6.33 2.25 -3.97
CA ALA A 395 -5.09 1.49 -3.79
C ALA A 395 -5.16 0.56 -2.56
N ILE A 396 -5.66 1.06 -1.44
CA ILE A 396 -5.86 0.24 -0.22
C ILE A 396 -6.89 -0.86 -0.47
N ALA A 397 -8.00 -0.58 -1.19
CA ALA A 397 -8.99 -1.61 -1.53
C ALA A 397 -8.36 -2.74 -2.36
N GLY A 398 -7.52 -2.43 -3.35
CA GLY A 398 -6.77 -3.41 -4.13
C GLY A 398 -5.83 -4.25 -3.26
N LEU A 399 -5.08 -3.61 -2.36
CA LEU A 399 -4.18 -4.29 -1.42
C LEU A 399 -4.93 -5.22 -0.45
N LEU A 400 -6.09 -4.81 0.04
CA LEU A 400 -6.92 -5.64 0.93
C LEU A 400 -7.44 -6.89 0.21
N ILE A 401 -7.93 -6.76 -1.01
CA ILE A 401 -8.41 -7.89 -1.82
C ILE A 401 -7.27 -8.86 -2.16
N GLN A 402 -6.13 -8.34 -2.64
CA GLN A 402 -4.96 -9.19 -2.91
C GLN A 402 -4.42 -9.82 -1.62
N GLY A 403 -4.40 -9.08 -0.53
CA GLY A 403 -3.95 -9.54 0.79
C GLY A 403 -4.85 -10.61 1.42
N ALA A 404 -6.08 -10.79 0.95
CA ALA A 404 -6.93 -11.88 1.42
C ALA A 404 -6.33 -13.27 1.10
N THR A 405 -5.57 -13.38 0.01
CA THR A 405 -5.00 -14.65 -0.50
C THR A 405 -3.48 -14.66 -0.59
N ASP A 406 -2.79 -13.63 -0.11
CA ASP A 406 -1.34 -13.54 -0.09
C ASP A 406 -0.87 -12.57 1.01
N THR A 407 0.36 -12.72 1.50
CA THR A 407 0.97 -11.86 2.53
C THR A 407 1.98 -10.87 1.97
N ILE A 408 1.88 -10.55 0.68
CA ILE A 408 2.78 -9.60 0.01
C ILE A 408 2.78 -8.21 0.63
N PHE A 409 1.71 -7.82 1.36
CA PHE A 409 1.64 -6.53 2.05
C PHE A 409 2.81 -6.31 3.03
N PHE A 410 3.32 -7.38 3.65
CA PHE A 410 4.46 -7.29 4.56
C PHE A 410 5.83 -7.17 3.86
N ARG A 411 5.84 -7.17 2.52
CA ARG A 411 7.04 -6.92 1.74
C ARG A 411 7.32 -5.42 1.68
N PRO A 412 8.58 -5.00 1.82
CA PRO A 412 8.96 -3.57 1.84
C PRO A 412 8.42 -2.76 0.67
N GLU A 413 8.45 -3.35 -0.51
CA GLU A 413 8.06 -2.73 -1.78
C GLU A 413 6.58 -2.36 -1.79
N VAL A 414 5.74 -3.22 -1.22
CA VAL A 414 4.28 -3.04 -1.15
C VAL A 414 3.90 -2.19 0.07
N GLN A 415 4.51 -2.50 1.22
CA GLN A 415 4.21 -1.85 2.49
C GLN A 415 4.49 -0.35 2.45
N SER A 416 5.59 0.07 1.81
CA SER A 416 5.94 1.50 1.69
C SER A 416 4.88 2.29 0.91
N ILE A 417 4.29 1.70 -0.14
CA ILE A 417 3.20 2.32 -0.90
C ILE A 417 1.92 2.37 -0.05
N GLY A 418 1.63 1.32 0.71
CA GLY A 418 0.53 1.31 1.67
C GLY A 418 0.65 2.44 2.69
N TRP A 419 1.84 2.65 3.28
CA TRP A 419 2.09 3.76 4.19
C TRP A 419 1.97 5.13 3.52
N PHE A 420 2.40 5.27 2.26
CA PHE A 420 2.17 6.49 1.47
C PHE A 420 0.68 6.79 1.30
N CYS A 421 -0.13 5.78 0.97
CA CYS A 421 -1.58 5.94 0.85
C CYS A 421 -2.23 6.34 2.18
N LEU A 422 -1.83 5.71 3.30
CA LEU A 422 -2.33 6.05 4.63
C LEU A 422 -1.91 7.46 5.06
N ALA A 423 -0.67 7.87 4.76
CA ALA A 423 -0.18 9.22 5.02
C ALA A 423 -0.97 10.27 4.23
N THR A 424 -1.27 9.99 2.94
CA THR A 424 -2.11 10.86 2.11
C THR A 424 -3.54 10.96 2.66
N LEU A 425 -4.18 9.84 3.01
CA LEU A 425 -5.54 9.81 3.58
C LEU A 425 -5.62 10.48 4.95
N SER A 426 -4.54 10.52 5.72
CA SER A 426 -4.51 11.18 7.01
C SER A 426 -4.70 12.71 6.90
N GLN A 427 -4.39 13.31 5.73
CA GLN A 427 -4.55 14.74 5.48
C GLN A 427 -6.02 15.14 5.26
N ALA A 428 -6.91 14.22 4.91
CA ALA A 428 -8.33 14.51 4.67
C ALA A 428 -9.07 15.07 5.91
N HIS A 429 -8.50 14.92 7.10
CA HIS A 429 -9.07 15.48 8.32
C HIS A 429 -8.76 16.98 8.50
N GLN A 430 -7.64 17.45 7.98
CA GLN A 430 -7.21 18.85 8.13
C GLN A 430 -7.98 19.77 7.18
N ALA A 431 -8.27 19.30 5.95
CA ALA A 431 -8.96 20.10 4.94
C ALA A 431 -10.45 20.40 5.26
N THR A 432 -11.11 19.56 6.07
CA THR A 432 -12.51 19.80 6.48
C THR A 432 -12.69 20.83 7.59
N GLN A 433 -11.59 21.31 8.22
CA GLN A 433 -11.65 22.35 9.25
C GLN A 433 -11.39 23.75 8.69
N THR A 434 -10.97 23.86 7.43
CA THR A 434 -10.71 25.13 6.74
C THR A 434 -11.81 25.52 5.75
N ASP A 435 -12.79 24.65 5.49
CA ASP A 435 -14.03 25.03 4.78
C ASP A 435 -15.05 25.52 5.82
N PRO A 436 -15.47 26.81 5.77
CA PRO A 436 -16.47 27.39 6.66
C PRO A 436 -17.87 26.80 6.45
#